data_b3018f49a96c08959022e8022685ee03
#
_entry.id   b3018f49a96c08959022e8022685ee03
#
_cell.length_a   1.000
_cell.length_b   1.000
_cell.length_c   1.000
_cell.angle_alpha   90.00
_cell.angle_beta   90.00
_cell.angle_gamma   90.00
#
_symmetry.space_group_name_H-M   'P 1'
#
loop_
_entity.id
_entity.type
_entity.pdbx_description
1 polymer ?
#
loop_
_entity_poly.entity_id
_entity_poly.type
_entity_poly.pdbx_seq_one_letter_code
_entity_poly.pdbx_strand_id
1 'polypeptide(L)'
;ILLVLGSTYYQYRTESDQYNSYRQERKESQLKRQINYIVNKYDLSNNYDKWDEYANDFEEITKIHSVEYSIFTIEGLPLFYSYLPLEVISNNYSLDIDFAKMLVSNEEGKFTSENFTDVGKFQSSYSVLKSVAGEKYAILFFPYFQDVSFAESELNVFLSTLYQIYFIMLVVAIVLAYFISRFVTRSIETIRLKIGQTGLLKKNEKIYLNNATKEID
;
A
#
# COMPACT_ATOMS: atom_id res chain seq x y z
N ILE A 1 1.63 -10.93 -21.59
CA ILE A 1 1.81 -11.46 -20.21
C ILE A 1 2.67 -10.51 -19.39
N LEU A 2 3.91 -10.16 -19.82
CA LEU A 2 4.80 -9.27 -19.08
C LEU A 2 4.18 -7.88 -18.80
N LEU A 3 3.45 -7.30 -19.75
CA LEU A 3 2.75 -6.03 -19.57
C LEU A 3 1.62 -6.13 -18.54
N VAL A 4 0.89 -7.23 -18.52
CA VAL A 4 -0.20 -7.46 -17.55
C VAL A 4 0.39 -7.63 -16.15
N LEU A 5 1.46 -8.41 -16.01
CA LEU A 5 2.16 -8.58 -14.73
C LEU A 5 2.73 -7.25 -14.20
N GLY A 6 3.34 -6.46 -15.06
CA GLY A 6 3.86 -5.13 -14.70
C GLY A 6 2.75 -4.16 -14.28
N SER A 7 1.63 -4.15 -15.01
CA SER A 7 0.47 -3.32 -14.68
C SER A 7 -0.16 -3.73 -13.34
N THR A 8 -0.32 -5.02 -13.10
CA THR A 8 -0.90 -5.53 -11.85
C THR A 8 0.00 -5.23 -10.65
N TYR A 9 1.32 -5.39 -10.81
CA TYR A 9 2.29 -5.02 -9.77
C TYR A 9 2.22 -3.52 -9.45
N TYR A 10 2.19 -2.68 -10.47
CA TYR A 10 2.09 -1.22 -10.30
C TYR A 10 0.79 -0.80 -9.60
N GLN A 11 -0.36 -1.36 -10.01
CA GLN A 11 -1.64 -1.12 -9.36
C GLN A 11 -1.62 -1.54 -7.89
N TYR A 12 -1.15 -2.74 -7.59
CA TYR A 12 -1.07 -3.23 -6.21
C TYR A 12 -0.19 -2.33 -5.34
N ARG A 13 0.97 -1.91 -5.83
CA ARG A 13 1.86 -1.00 -5.10
C ARG A 13 1.18 0.34 -4.82
N THR A 14 0.52 0.91 -5.81
CA THR A 14 -0.20 2.18 -5.66
C THR A 14 -1.36 2.07 -4.66
N GLU A 15 -2.14 0.99 -4.72
CA GLU A 15 -3.24 0.74 -3.78
C GLU A 15 -2.73 0.50 -2.35
N SER A 16 -1.62 -0.23 -2.18
CA SER A 16 -0.99 -0.44 -0.88
C SER A 16 -0.49 0.87 -0.26
N ASP A 17 0.16 1.72 -1.04
CA ASP A 17 0.62 3.04 -0.57
C ASP A 17 -0.55 3.95 -0.19
N GLN A 18 -1.63 3.98 -0.97
CA GLN A 18 -2.84 4.72 -0.65
C GLN A 18 -3.53 4.20 0.62
N TYR A 19 -3.63 2.88 0.78
CA TYR A 19 -4.21 2.27 1.97
C TYR A 19 -3.42 2.59 3.23
N ASN A 20 -2.09 2.53 3.18
CA ASN A 20 -1.22 2.87 4.29
C ASN A 20 -1.33 4.35 4.66
N SER A 21 -1.35 5.25 3.68
CA SER A 21 -1.55 6.69 3.90
C SER A 21 -2.90 6.97 4.55
N TYR A 22 -3.97 6.32 4.09
CA TYR A 22 -5.30 6.44 4.68
C TYR A 22 -5.35 5.94 6.13
N ARG A 23 -4.72 4.80 6.41
CA ARG A 23 -4.63 4.27 7.79
C ARG A 23 -3.89 5.21 8.71
N GLN A 24 -2.78 5.79 8.24
CA GLN A 24 -2.00 6.76 8.99
C GLN A 24 -2.85 8.00 9.31
N GLU A 25 -3.49 8.60 8.32
CA GLU A 25 -4.35 9.78 8.51
C GLU A 25 -5.50 9.51 9.48
N ARG A 26 -6.09 8.34 9.40
CA ARG A 26 -7.16 7.93 10.32
C ARG A 26 -6.66 7.82 11.76
N LYS A 27 -5.51 7.18 11.99
CA LYS A 27 -4.90 7.06 13.31
C LYS A 27 -4.50 8.43 13.85
N GLU A 28 -3.85 9.26 13.04
CA GLU A 28 -3.48 10.63 13.41
C GLU A 28 -4.71 11.48 13.78
N SER A 29 -5.78 11.38 13.01
CA SER A 29 -7.03 12.11 13.29
C SER A 29 -7.72 11.63 14.58
N GLN A 30 -7.65 10.33 14.88
CA GLN A 30 -8.16 9.79 16.14
C GLN A 30 -7.33 10.29 17.32
N LEU A 31 -6.00 10.25 17.20
CA LEU A 31 -5.08 10.74 18.21
C LEU A 31 -5.30 12.23 18.50
N LYS A 32 -5.39 13.06 17.48
CA LYS A 32 -5.69 14.50 17.61
C LYS A 32 -6.99 14.76 18.37
N ARG A 33 -8.05 14.01 18.08
CA ARG A 33 -9.32 14.17 18.78
C ARG A 33 -9.21 13.85 20.25
N GLN A 34 -8.47 12.81 20.62
CA GLN A 34 -8.28 12.43 22.02
C GLN A 34 -7.41 13.42 22.77
N ILE A 35 -6.30 13.87 22.16
CA ILE A 35 -5.46 14.91 22.73
C ILE A 35 -6.29 16.18 22.95
N ASN A 36 -7.03 16.63 21.95
CA ASN A 36 -7.88 17.80 22.06
C ASN A 36 -8.96 17.64 23.14
N TYR A 37 -9.50 16.44 23.32
CA TYR A 37 -10.45 16.17 24.39
C TYR A 37 -9.81 16.39 25.79
N ILE A 38 -8.62 15.85 26.02
CA ILE A 38 -7.88 16.03 27.29
C ILE A 38 -7.53 17.51 27.49
N VAL A 39 -6.97 18.14 26.48
CA VAL A 39 -6.56 19.55 26.53
C VAL A 39 -7.74 20.47 26.84
N ASN A 40 -8.89 20.25 26.20
CA ASN A 40 -10.09 21.05 26.48
C ASN A 40 -10.70 20.73 27.85
N LYS A 41 -10.70 19.46 28.26
CA LYS A 41 -11.24 19.04 29.58
C LYS A 41 -10.52 19.72 30.74
N TYR A 42 -9.21 19.89 30.63
CA TYR A 42 -8.37 20.44 31.70
C TYR A 42 -7.85 21.86 31.42
N ASP A 43 -8.33 22.50 30.35
CA ASP A 43 -7.91 23.84 29.92
C ASP A 43 -6.39 24.02 29.80
N LEU A 44 -5.75 23.05 29.13
CA LEU A 44 -4.28 22.99 29.01
C LEU A 44 -3.74 23.87 27.87
N SER A 45 -4.58 24.33 26.95
CA SER A 45 -4.18 25.10 25.77
C SER A 45 -3.40 26.39 26.12
N ASN A 46 -3.70 26.99 27.28
CA ASN A 46 -3.09 28.24 27.74
C ASN A 46 -2.23 28.05 28.98
N ASN A 47 -2.11 26.83 29.52
CA ASN A 47 -1.44 26.54 30.79
C ASN A 47 -0.41 25.42 30.65
N TYR A 48 0.72 25.72 30.02
CA TYR A 48 1.76 24.71 29.78
C TYR A 48 2.34 24.09 31.06
N ASP A 49 2.37 24.84 32.16
CA ASP A 49 2.91 24.36 33.45
C ASP A 49 2.09 23.21 34.06
N LYS A 50 0.84 23.03 33.62
CA LYS A 50 -0.03 21.96 34.13
C LYS A 50 0.09 20.65 33.37
N TRP A 51 0.80 20.61 32.25
CA TRP A 51 0.86 19.40 31.40
C TRP A 51 1.44 18.20 32.15
N ASP A 52 2.43 18.44 33.02
CA ASP A 52 3.04 17.37 33.81
C ASP A 52 2.04 16.67 34.76
N GLU A 53 1.06 17.41 35.28
CA GLU A 53 0.02 16.86 36.16
C GLU A 53 -0.86 15.82 35.42
N TYR A 54 -1.03 15.97 34.12
CA TYR A 54 -1.86 15.13 33.28
C TYR A 54 -1.06 14.19 32.35
N ALA A 55 0.23 14.05 32.57
CA ALA A 55 1.09 13.18 31.78
C ALA A 55 0.58 11.73 31.70
N ASN A 56 -0.01 11.25 32.80
CA ASN A 56 -0.62 9.90 32.85
C ASN A 56 -1.78 9.73 31.89
N ASP A 57 -2.63 10.75 31.70
CA ASP A 57 -3.77 10.70 30.75
C ASP A 57 -3.27 10.60 29.30
N PHE A 58 -2.18 11.30 28.98
CA PHE A 58 -1.52 11.19 27.67
C PHE A 58 -0.82 9.84 27.49
N GLU A 59 -0.19 9.29 28.52
CA GLU A 59 0.41 7.95 28.49
C GLU A 59 -0.66 6.85 28.33
N GLU A 60 -1.84 7.03 28.87
CA GLU A 60 -2.96 6.11 28.69
C GLU A 60 -3.39 6.02 27.21
N ILE A 61 -3.41 7.14 26.48
CA ILE A 61 -3.65 7.13 25.03
C ILE A 61 -2.63 6.25 24.31
N THR A 62 -1.36 6.36 24.67
CA THR A 62 -0.28 5.53 24.09
C THR A 62 -0.54 4.05 24.31
N LYS A 63 -0.93 3.66 25.51
CA LYS A 63 -1.21 2.26 25.89
C LYS A 63 -2.46 1.70 25.20
N ILE A 64 -3.57 2.47 25.20
CA ILE A 64 -4.85 2.03 24.63
C ILE A 64 -4.76 1.84 23.11
N HIS A 65 -4.08 2.75 22.44
CA HIS A 65 -4.02 2.75 20.96
C HIS A 65 -2.76 2.10 20.40
N SER A 66 -1.83 1.70 21.26
CA SER A 66 -0.51 1.18 20.85
C SER A 66 0.15 2.09 19.81
N VAL A 67 0.15 3.39 20.10
CA VAL A 67 0.74 4.43 19.25
C VAL A 67 1.73 5.25 20.04
N GLU A 68 2.84 5.56 19.42
CA GLU A 68 3.83 6.48 19.97
C GLU A 68 3.59 7.88 19.42
N TYR A 69 3.80 8.90 20.23
CA TYR A 69 3.69 10.30 19.82
C TYR A 69 4.39 11.23 20.78
N SER A 70 4.60 12.46 20.33
CA SER A 70 5.12 13.53 21.17
C SER A 70 4.39 14.83 20.90
N ILE A 71 4.28 15.66 21.91
CA ILE A 71 3.64 16.96 21.83
C ILE A 71 4.65 18.02 22.24
N PHE A 72 4.78 19.05 21.43
CA PHE A 72 5.67 20.18 21.66
C PHE A 72 4.86 21.47 21.72
N THR A 73 5.38 22.48 22.41
CA THR A 73 4.85 23.85 22.32
C THR A 73 4.98 24.37 20.90
N ILE A 74 4.32 25.47 20.59
CA ILE A 74 4.51 26.20 19.33
C ILE A 74 5.93 26.75 19.15
N GLU A 75 6.71 26.81 20.22
CA GLU A 75 8.13 27.21 20.23
C GLU A 75 9.08 26.02 20.11
N GLY A 76 8.54 24.78 20.11
CA GLY A 76 9.31 23.55 19.94
C GLY A 76 9.77 22.87 21.23
N LEU A 77 9.38 23.36 22.43
CA LEU A 77 9.71 22.73 23.70
C LEU A 77 8.82 21.51 23.95
N PRO A 78 9.34 20.39 24.50
CA PRO A 78 8.54 19.20 24.74
C PRO A 78 7.54 19.42 25.88
N LEU A 79 6.28 19.04 25.65
CA LEU A 79 5.20 18.99 26.62
C LEU A 79 4.92 17.57 27.10
N PHE A 80 4.92 16.63 26.15
CA PHE A 80 4.76 15.21 26.40
C PHE A 80 5.50 14.41 25.32
N TYR A 81 6.12 13.31 25.69
CA TYR A 81 6.75 12.41 24.73
C TYR A 81 6.67 10.95 25.18
N SER A 82 6.22 10.07 24.31
CA SER A 82 6.41 8.62 24.41
C SER A 82 7.54 8.14 23.49
N TYR A 83 7.83 8.91 22.43
CA TYR A 83 8.90 8.66 21.48
C TYR A 83 9.50 10.00 21.03
N LEU A 84 10.81 10.08 21.03
CA LEU A 84 11.54 11.25 20.53
C LEU A 84 12.41 10.86 19.33
N PRO A 85 12.30 11.58 18.21
CA PRO A 85 13.20 11.37 17.07
C PRO A 85 14.64 11.75 17.45
N LEU A 86 15.61 11.09 16.80
CA LEU A 86 17.05 11.33 17.07
C LEU A 86 17.44 12.81 16.85
N GLU A 87 16.82 13.47 15.87
CA GLU A 87 17.04 14.89 15.58
C GLU A 87 16.64 15.76 16.77
N VAL A 88 15.54 15.44 17.43
CA VAL A 88 15.07 16.15 18.63
C VAL A 88 15.96 15.86 19.82
N ILE A 89 16.42 14.61 19.99
CA ILE A 89 17.34 14.22 21.07
C ILE A 89 18.67 14.97 20.91
N SER A 90 19.19 15.08 19.69
CA SER A 90 20.44 15.80 19.41
C SER A 90 20.33 17.31 19.60
N ASN A 91 19.12 17.87 19.52
CA ASN A 91 18.83 19.30 19.71
C ASN A 91 18.27 19.61 21.11
N ASN A 92 18.88 19.06 22.15
CA ASN A 92 18.47 19.28 23.55
C ASN A 92 16.98 19.01 23.83
N TYR A 93 16.44 17.96 23.23
CA TYR A 93 15.04 17.54 23.37
C TYR A 93 14.01 18.56 22.87
N SER A 94 14.43 19.52 22.04
CA SER A 94 13.54 20.51 21.43
C SER A 94 13.49 20.36 19.91
N LEU A 95 12.37 20.77 19.32
CA LEU A 95 12.28 20.96 17.87
C LEU A 95 13.11 22.19 17.48
N ASP A 96 13.61 22.19 16.26
CA ASP A 96 14.22 23.38 15.69
C ASP A 96 13.19 24.52 15.64
N ILE A 97 13.60 25.69 16.15
CA ILE A 97 12.70 26.86 16.27
C ILE A 97 12.22 27.34 14.91
N ASP A 98 13.06 27.30 13.89
CA ASP A 98 12.69 27.77 12.56
C ASP A 98 11.72 26.78 11.89
N PHE A 99 11.92 25.48 12.14
CA PHE A 99 11.00 24.44 11.72
C PHE A 99 9.63 24.58 12.42
N ALA A 100 9.61 24.79 13.72
CA ALA A 100 8.39 25.01 14.49
C ALA A 100 7.62 26.24 13.97
N LYS A 101 8.30 27.37 13.74
CA LYS A 101 7.69 28.58 13.14
C LYS A 101 7.15 28.34 11.74
N MET A 102 7.89 27.60 10.91
CA MET A 102 7.44 27.24 9.56
C MET A 102 6.13 26.44 9.64
N LEU A 103 6.04 25.44 10.51
CA LEU A 103 4.83 24.63 10.72
C LEU A 103 3.65 25.47 11.18
N VAL A 104 3.89 26.35 12.16
CA VAL A 104 2.83 27.22 12.71
C VAL A 104 2.37 28.27 11.68
N SER A 105 3.24 28.78 10.81
CA SER A 105 2.88 29.75 9.76
C SER A 105 2.15 29.12 8.58
N ASN A 106 2.31 27.81 8.34
CA ASN A 106 1.63 27.11 7.26
C ASN A 106 0.10 27.02 7.55
N GLU A 107 -0.73 27.28 6.53
CA GLU A 107 -2.20 27.16 6.63
C GLU A 107 -2.64 25.73 6.94
N GLU A 108 -2.04 24.74 6.31
CA GLU A 108 -2.31 23.32 6.57
C GLU A 108 -1.80 22.90 7.93
N GLY A 109 -0.71 23.52 8.41
CA GLY A 109 -0.08 23.17 9.69
C GLY A 109 0.34 21.70 9.77
N LYS A 110 0.70 21.09 8.63
CA LYS A 110 1.12 19.70 8.53
C LYS A 110 2.40 19.59 7.72
N PHE A 111 3.30 18.75 8.19
CA PHE A 111 4.51 18.36 7.48
C PHE A 111 4.74 16.85 7.64
N THR A 112 5.04 16.17 6.56
CA THR A 112 5.31 14.74 6.57
C THR A 112 6.72 14.51 6.04
N SER A 113 7.54 13.78 6.79
CA SER A 113 8.88 13.37 6.41
C SER A 113 8.92 11.86 6.23
N GLU A 114 9.56 11.41 5.18
CA GLU A 114 9.81 9.99 4.92
C GLU A 114 11.29 9.71 5.12
N ASN A 115 11.59 8.81 6.03
CA ASN A 115 12.94 8.33 6.31
C ASN A 115 13.01 6.83 6.04
N PHE A 116 14.13 6.37 5.51
CA PHE A 116 14.40 4.96 5.32
C PHE A 116 15.38 4.51 6.40
N THR A 117 15.00 3.47 7.13
CA THR A 117 15.85 2.82 8.11
C THR A 117 16.13 1.38 7.68
N ASP A 118 17.10 0.73 8.31
CA ASP A 118 17.43 -0.69 8.06
C ASP A 118 16.23 -1.62 8.34
N VAL A 119 15.26 -1.15 9.12
CA VAL A 119 14.03 -1.90 9.51
C VAL A 119 12.87 -1.66 8.55
N GLY A 120 12.99 -0.65 7.67
CA GLY A 120 11.95 -0.33 6.68
C GLY A 120 11.69 1.17 6.50
N LYS A 121 10.60 1.47 5.80
CA LYS A 121 10.15 2.84 5.55
C LYS A 121 9.51 3.40 6.82
N PHE A 122 10.07 4.48 7.32
CA PHE A 122 9.56 5.21 8.46
C PHE A 122 9.00 6.55 7.98
N GLN A 123 7.75 6.80 8.30
CA GLN A 123 7.10 8.05 7.96
C GLN A 123 6.75 8.79 9.25
N SER A 124 7.17 10.03 9.38
CA SER A 124 6.83 10.88 10.51
C SER A 124 5.96 12.04 10.05
N SER A 125 4.96 12.36 10.86
CA SER A 125 4.06 13.46 10.62
C SER A 125 4.14 14.47 11.76
N TYR A 126 4.33 15.74 11.41
CA TYR A 126 4.20 16.87 12.31
C TYR A 126 2.91 17.61 11.98
N SER A 127 2.11 17.93 12.97
CA SER A 127 0.85 18.61 12.75
C SER A 127 0.51 19.56 13.88
N VAL A 128 0.03 20.74 13.53
CA VAL A 128 -0.36 21.77 14.50
C VAL A 128 -1.71 21.42 15.11
N LEU A 129 -1.76 21.38 16.43
CA LEU A 129 -2.99 21.22 17.19
C LEU A 129 -3.67 22.59 17.36
N LYS A 130 -4.99 22.59 17.17
CA LYS A 130 -5.84 23.79 17.28
C LYS A 130 -6.89 23.59 18.35
N SER A 131 -7.12 24.63 19.15
CA SER A 131 -8.21 24.66 20.11
C SER A 131 -9.58 24.73 19.40
N VAL A 132 -10.67 24.63 20.15
CA VAL A 132 -12.04 24.82 19.62
C VAL A 132 -12.23 26.22 19.02
N ALA A 133 -11.51 27.22 19.55
CA ALA A 133 -11.52 28.59 19.04
C ALA A 133 -10.67 28.74 17.75
N GLY A 134 -9.97 27.68 17.30
CA GLY A 134 -9.08 27.72 16.14
C GLY A 134 -7.67 28.23 16.44
N GLU A 135 -7.36 28.56 17.68
CA GLU A 135 -6.02 28.99 18.09
C GLU A 135 -5.04 27.83 18.10
N LYS A 136 -3.85 28.06 17.55
CA LYS A 136 -2.77 27.07 17.51
C LYS A 136 -2.07 27.04 18.88
N TYR A 137 -2.03 25.87 19.53
CA TYR A 137 -1.46 25.79 20.89
C TYR A 137 -0.29 24.81 21.03
N ALA A 138 -0.18 23.80 20.16
CA ALA A 138 0.89 22.79 20.25
C ALA A 138 1.19 22.19 18.88
N ILE A 139 2.30 21.46 18.80
CA ILE A 139 2.73 20.68 17.66
C ILE A 139 2.72 19.20 18.06
N LEU A 140 1.96 18.39 17.36
CA LEU A 140 1.94 16.94 17.49
C LEU A 140 2.94 16.32 16.53
N PHE A 141 3.85 15.52 17.04
CA PHE A 141 4.68 14.61 16.30
C PHE A 141 4.11 13.19 16.38
N PHE A 142 3.86 12.56 15.24
CA PHE A 142 3.35 11.23 15.15
C PHE A 142 4.26 10.38 14.26
N PRO A 143 5.11 9.51 14.84
CA PRO A 143 5.89 8.55 14.08
C PRO A 143 4.98 7.42 13.59
N TYR A 144 5.04 7.11 12.31
CA TYR A 144 4.32 6.00 11.72
C TYR A 144 5.31 5.01 11.13
N PHE A 145 5.44 3.88 11.80
CA PHE A 145 6.21 2.75 11.28
C PHE A 145 5.35 2.00 10.28
N GLN A 146 5.70 2.07 9.03
CA GLN A 146 5.09 1.24 8.01
C GLN A 146 5.64 -0.18 8.21
N ASP A 147 4.78 -1.11 8.59
CA ASP A 147 5.15 -2.52 8.64
C ASP A 147 5.28 -3.06 7.20
N VAL A 148 6.46 -2.83 6.63
CA VAL A 148 6.79 -3.23 5.26
C VAL A 148 6.79 -4.76 5.15
N SER A 149 7.10 -5.47 6.26
CA SER A 149 7.20 -6.93 6.26
C SER A 149 5.85 -7.60 5.98
N PHE A 150 4.77 -7.03 6.50
CA PHE A 150 3.42 -7.54 6.25
C PHE A 150 2.99 -7.28 4.80
N ALA A 151 3.20 -6.07 4.30
CA ALA A 151 2.87 -5.72 2.91
C ALA A 151 3.71 -6.51 1.90
N GLU A 152 5.01 -6.73 2.17
CA GLU A 152 5.87 -7.56 1.32
C GLU A 152 5.47 -9.04 1.36
N SER A 153 5.08 -9.57 2.51
CA SER A 153 4.62 -10.96 2.62
C SER A 153 3.32 -11.20 1.85
N GLU A 154 2.34 -10.30 1.95
CA GLU A 154 1.10 -10.37 1.17
C GLU A 154 1.37 -10.21 -0.33
N LEU A 155 2.25 -9.29 -0.72
CA LEU A 155 2.66 -9.13 -2.11
C LEU A 155 3.31 -10.40 -2.66
N ASN A 156 4.22 -11.02 -1.91
CA ASN A 156 4.88 -12.25 -2.32
C ASN A 156 3.88 -13.42 -2.47
N VAL A 157 2.93 -13.56 -1.56
CA VAL A 157 1.85 -14.56 -1.66
C VAL A 157 0.98 -14.29 -2.89
N PHE A 158 0.59 -13.04 -3.13
CA PHE A 158 -0.20 -12.65 -4.30
C PHE A 158 0.55 -12.94 -5.60
N LEU A 159 1.81 -12.51 -5.73
CA LEU A 159 2.63 -12.76 -6.90
C LEU A 159 2.85 -14.26 -7.14
N SER A 160 3.12 -15.03 -6.08
CA SER A 160 3.28 -16.49 -6.17
C SER A 160 2.01 -17.16 -6.71
N THR A 161 0.83 -16.78 -6.21
CA THR A 161 -0.45 -17.28 -6.68
C THR A 161 -0.68 -16.91 -8.15
N LEU A 162 -0.35 -15.69 -8.53
CA LEU A 162 -0.47 -15.21 -9.90
C LEU A 162 0.44 -15.98 -10.86
N TYR A 163 1.70 -16.23 -10.47
CA TYR A 163 2.62 -17.06 -11.22
C TYR A 163 2.11 -18.50 -11.40
N GLN A 164 1.52 -19.10 -10.36
CA GLN A 164 0.94 -20.44 -10.45
C GLN A 164 -0.21 -20.48 -11.46
N ILE A 165 -1.12 -19.51 -11.44
CA ILE A 165 -2.24 -19.43 -12.39
C ILE A 165 -1.72 -19.29 -13.83
N TYR A 166 -0.78 -18.40 -14.07
CA TYR A 166 -0.21 -18.22 -15.41
C TYR A 166 0.56 -19.45 -15.89
N PHE A 167 1.27 -20.13 -15.00
CA PHE A 167 1.95 -21.37 -15.33
C PHE A 167 0.97 -22.46 -15.77
N ILE A 168 -0.13 -22.63 -15.03
CA ILE A 168 -1.19 -23.59 -15.39
C ILE A 168 -1.81 -23.23 -16.74
N MET A 169 -2.15 -21.95 -16.97
CA MET A 169 -2.68 -21.50 -18.26
C MET A 169 -1.72 -21.77 -19.42
N LEU A 170 -0.42 -21.56 -19.21
CA LEU A 170 0.60 -21.83 -20.22
C LEU A 170 0.67 -23.32 -20.55
N VAL A 171 0.65 -24.19 -19.56
CA VAL A 171 0.63 -25.66 -19.76
C VAL A 171 -0.61 -26.07 -20.55
N VAL A 172 -1.79 -25.55 -20.17
CA VAL A 172 -3.05 -25.83 -20.88
C VAL A 172 -2.96 -25.35 -22.34
N ALA A 173 -2.43 -24.17 -22.59
CA ALA A 173 -2.27 -23.63 -23.93
C ALA A 173 -1.34 -24.50 -24.79
N ILE A 174 -0.22 -24.98 -24.24
CA ILE A 174 0.70 -25.90 -24.95
C ILE A 174 0.01 -27.22 -25.28
N VAL A 175 -0.73 -27.79 -24.33
CA VAL A 175 -1.48 -29.05 -24.55
C VAL A 175 -2.53 -28.85 -25.65
N LEU A 176 -3.31 -27.78 -25.60
CA LEU A 176 -4.31 -27.48 -26.63
C LEU A 176 -3.65 -27.25 -27.99
N ALA A 177 -2.58 -26.49 -28.07
CA ALA A 177 -1.82 -26.28 -29.30
C ALA A 177 -1.30 -27.59 -29.89
N TYR A 178 -0.80 -28.49 -29.05
CA TYR A 178 -0.37 -29.82 -29.49
C TYR A 178 -1.51 -30.64 -30.08
N PHE A 179 -2.69 -30.69 -29.42
CA PHE A 179 -3.86 -31.41 -29.94
C PHE A 179 -4.35 -30.83 -31.23
N ILE A 180 -4.49 -29.50 -31.32
CA ILE A 180 -4.94 -28.81 -32.52
C ILE A 180 -3.97 -29.08 -33.68
N SER A 181 -2.66 -28.93 -33.47
CA SER A 181 -1.64 -29.19 -34.46
C SER A 181 -1.71 -30.63 -34.99
N ARG A 182 -1.82 -31.60 -34.07
CA ARG A 182 -1.92 -33.02 -34.44
C ARG A 182 -3.21 -33.34 -35.22
N PHE A 183 -4.34 -32.72 -34.82
CA PHE A 183 -5.62 -32.90 -35.54
C PHE A 183 -5.57 -32.35 -36.96
N VAL A 184 -5.09 -31.09 -37.08
CA VAL A 184 -4.97 -30.42 -38.39
C VAL A 184 -4.01 -31.18 -39.31
N THR A 185 -2.82 -31.57 -38.79
CA THR A 185 -1.82 -32.30 -39.57
C THR A 185 -2.38 -33.64 -40.11
N ARG A 186 -3.08 -34.41 -39.27
CA ARG A 186 -3.70 -35.67 -39.68
C ARG A 186 -4.78 -35.47 -40.73
N SER A 187 -5.61 -34.42 -40.59
CA SER A 187 -6.65 -34.10 -41.56
C SER A 187 -6.06 -33.74 -42.92
N ILE A 188 -5.01 -32.92 -42.95
CA ILE A 188 -4.30 -32.53 -44.17
C ILE A 188 -3.63 -33.74 -44.83
N GLU A 189 -3.00 -34.62 -44.07
CA GLU A 189 -2.34 -35.81 -44.58
C GLU A 189 -3.36 -36.79 -45.23
N THR A 190 -4.53 -36.93 -44.64
CA THR A 190 -5.64 -37.73 -45.19
C THR A 190 -6.12 -37.13 -46.51
N ILE A 191 -6.27 -35.83 -46.61
CA ILE A 191 -6.65 -35.12 -47.84
C ILE A 191 -5.57 -35.30 -48.89
N ARG A 192 -4.29 -35.14 -48.56
CA ARG A 192 -3.17 -35.31 -49.46
C ARG A 192 -3.10 -36.73 -50.05
N LEU A 193 -3.28 -37.75 -49.22
CA LEU A 193 -3.30 -39.16 -49.62
C LEU A 193 -4.49 -39.45 -50.60
N LYS A 194 -5.66 -38.91 -50.34
CA LYS A 194 -6.84 -39.09 -51.21
C LYS A 194 -6.70 -38.35 -52.52
N ILE A 195 -6.16 -37.14 -52.54
CA ILE A 195 -5.86 -36.40 -53.78
C ILE A 195 -4.79 -37.13 -54.62
N GLY A 196 -3.78 -37.68 -53.97
CA GLY A 196 -2.73 -38.45 -54.64
C GLY A 196 -3.21 -39.77 -55.25
N GLN A 197 -4.26 -40.37 -54.70
CA GLN A 197 -4.89 -41.59 -55.19
C GLN A 197 -5.92 -41.33 -56.31
N THR A 198 -6.51 -40.15 -56.37
CA THR A 198 -7.36 -39.71 -57.48
C THR A 198 -6.44 -39.19 -58.59
N GLY A 199 -5.75 -40.10 -59.27
CA GLY A 199 -5.13 -39.75 -60.56
C GLY A 199 -6.21 -39.14 -61.46
N LEU A 200 -5.81 -38.20 -62.35
CA LEU A 200 -6.63 -37.36 -63.25
C LEU A 200 -7.68 -38.06 -64.10
N LEU A 201 -7.93 -39.36 -63.90
CA LEU A 201 -8.87 -40.21 -64.69
C LEU A 201 -9.83 -41.12 -63.89
N LYS A 202 -9.85 -40.99 -62.57
CA LYS A 202 -10.84 -41.77 -61.76
C LYS A 202 -11.87 -40.86 -61.13
N LYS A 203 -13.15 -41.29 -61.27
CA LYS A 203 -14.40 -40.74 -60.77
C LYS A 203 -14.25 -40.05 -59.38
N ASN A 204 -14.73 -38.83 -59.25
CA ASN A 204 -14.80 -38.08 -58.01
C ASN A 204 -15.56 -38.85 -56.92
N GLU A 205 -14.86 -39.51 -56.01
CA GLU A 205 -15.42 -40.00 -54.74
C GLU A 205 -15.38 -38.91 -53.70
N LYS A 206 -16.50 -38.71 -53.00
CA LYS A 206 -16.58 -37.75 -51.86
C LYS A 206 -15.56 -38.12 -50.80
N ILE A 207 -14.78 -37.12 -50.36
CA ILE A 207 -13.80 -37.27 -49.33
C ILE A 207 -14.54 -37.18 -47.97
N TYR A 208 -14.73 -38.29 -47.28
CA TYR A 208 -15.25 -38.32 -45.91
C TYR A 208 -14.10 -38.16 -44.93
N LEU A 209 -14.13 -37.06 -44.19
CA LEU A 209 -13.23 -36.83 -43.04
C LEU A 209 -13.85 -37.50 -41.81
N ASN A 210 -13.26 -38.56 -41.33
CA ASN A 210 -13.75 -39.39 -40.22
C ASN A 210 -13.86 -38.67 -38.86
N ASN A 211 -13.46 -37.41 -38.78
CA ASN A 211 -13.50 -36.56 -37.58
C ASN A 211 -14.05 -35.15 -37.88
N ALA A 212 -14.81 -34.95 -38.94
CA ALA A 212 -15.49 -33.68 -39.14
C ALA A 212 -16.66 -33.60 -38.15
N THR A 213 -16.72 -32.50 -37.39
CA THR A 213 -17.91 -32.14 -36.64
C THR A 213 -19.12 -32.09 -37.60
N LYS A 214 -20.29 -32.49 -37.13
CA LYS A 214 -21.55 -32.53 -37.89
C LYS A 214 -22.01 -31.23 -38.57
N GLU A 215 -21.19 -30.18 -38.50
CA GLU A 215 -21.48 -28.84 -39.05
C GLU A 215 -20.91 -28.60 -40.46
N ILE A 216 -20.33 -29.64 -41.10
CA ILE A 216 -19.80 -29.53 -42.47
C ILE A 216 -20.56 -30.52 -43.40
N ASP A 217 -21.88 -30.54 -43.31
CA ASP A 217 -22.77 -31.14 -44.31
C ASP A 217 -23.28 -30.05 -45.25
#